data_d942728c149df3899ed980fd30b98e17
#
_entry.id   d942728c149df3899ed980fd30b98e17
#
_cell.length_a   1.000
_cell.length_b   1.000
_cell.length_c   1.000
_cell.angle_alpha   90.00
_cell.angle_beta   90.00
_cell.angle_gamma   90.00
#
_symmetry.space_group_name_H-M   'P 1'
#
loop_
_entity.id
_entity.type
_entity.pdbx_description
1 polymer ?
#
loop_
_entity_poly.entity_id
_entity_poly.type
_entity_poly.pdbx_seq_one_letter_code
_entity_poly.pdbx_strand_id
1 'polypeptide(L)'
;MNLLRPLDRYLVVNGLRLHLLDWGGDGRTPLVLLHGFTGHAHAWDTLAIALQPHFHVLALDQRGHGDSDPAAVYNAVAAFDDISGVVDQLGLTSFVLVGLSMGGRNAMYFTSKRPDLVQKLVVLDIGPEISKRATEAPAGPPEPDAWDSIEQAAQHLYRANPYPGIHYYRWVVSHSLRARPDGALVWAWHPSVKERRSQPDLDWWAVVRAITPPTLVLRGEGSHVLDRDVAERMAKELPRGRFVEIPRAVHTLHEDNPEAVLAALKDFLAF
;
A
#
# COMPACT_ATOMS: atom_id res chain seq x y z
N MET A 1 0.83 -18.01 23.65
CA MET A 1 1.27 -17.51 22.34
C MET A 1 1.57 -16.04 22.50
N ASN A 2 2.83 -15.62 22.41
CA ASN A 2 3.12 -14.20 22.29
C ASN A 2 2.56 -13.77 20.93
N LEU A 3 1.51 -12.95 20.94
CA LEU A 3 1.03 -12.28 19.73
C LEU A 3 2.19 -11.45 19.20
N LEU A 4 2.66 -11.79 18.00
CA LEU A 4 3.64 -10.98 17.27
C LEU A 4 3.05 -9.57 17.13
N ARG A 5 3.70 -8.61 17.77
CA ARG A 5 3.37 -7.19 17.62
C ARG A 5 4.54 -6.51 16.93
N PRO A 6 4.29 -5.65 15.97
CA PRO A 6 5.35 -4.87 15.37
C PRO A 6 5.91 -3.85 16.37
N LEU A 7 7.11 -3.38 16.11
CA LEU A 7 7.70 -2.25 16.81
C LEU A 7 7.40 -0.98 16.01
N ASP A 8 6.90 0.05 16.69
CA ASP A 8 6.78 1.38 16.11
C ASP A 8 8.17 2.01 15.96
N ARG A 9 8.53 2.38 14.74
CA ARG A 9 9.79 3.08 14.45
C ARG A 9 9.50 4.41 13.77
N TYR A 10 10.29 5.40 14.11
CA TYR A 10 10.19 6.74 13.54
C TYR A 10 11.53 7.14 12.93
N LEU A 11 11.48 7.62 11.70
CA LEU A 11 12.65 8.14 10.96
C LEU A 11 12.38 9.58 10.57
N VAL A 12 13.41 10.42 10.62
CA VAL A 12 13.32 11.79 10.10
C VAL A 12 13.92 11.83 8.72
N VAL A 13 13.06 11.96 7.71
CA VAL A 13 13.44 11.94 6.29
C VAL A 13 12.91 13.20 5.62
N ASN A 14 13.75 13.95 4.95
CA ASN A 14 13.39 15.19 4.24
C ASN A 14 12.60 16.20 5.11
N GLY A 15 12.91 16.25 6.41
CA GLY A 15 12.24 17.12 7.38
C GLY A 15 10.88 16.60 7.86
N LEU A 16 10.44 15.41 7.44
CA LEU A 16 9.23 14.72 7.91
C LEU A 16 9.61 13.60 8.88
N ARG A 17 8.86 13.47 9.94
CA ARG A 17 8.89 12.29 10.81
C ARG A 17 7.99 11.23 10.15
N LEU A 18 8.60 10.19 9.61
CA LEU A 18 7.91 9.06 9.02
C LEU A 18 7.85 7.89 10.00
N HIS A 19 6.70 7.28 10.11
CA HIS A 19 6.43 6.12 10.94
C HIS A 19 6.46 4.84 10.10
N LEU A 20 6.98 3.78 10.67
CA LEU A 20 6.89 2.44 10.10
C LEU A 20 6.69 1.39 11.20
N LEU A 21 5.98 0.33 10.86
CA LEU A 21 5.84 -0.86 11.66
C LEU A 21 6.94 -1.86 11.28
N ASP A 22 7.80 -2.19 12.23
CA ASP A 22 8.84 -3.21 12.08
C ASP A 22 8.36 -4.52 12.72
N TRP A 23 8.03 -5.50 11.88
CA TRP A 23 7.55 -6.82 12.29
C TRP A 23 8.69 -7.78 12.66
N GLY A 24 9.95 -7.31 12.62
CA GLY A 24 11.12 -8.12 12.88
C GLY A 24 11.47 -9.05 11.72
N GLY A 25 12.33 -10.01 12.00
CA GLY A 25 12.91 -10.89 11.00
C GLY A 25 14.33 -10.50 10.64
N ASP A 26 15.07 -9.92 11.60
CA ASP A 26 16.46 -9.49 11.43
C ASP A 26 17.33 -10.59 10.80
N GLY A 27 18.19 -10.17 9.87
CA GLY A 27 19.06 -11.08 9.11
C GLY A 27 18.38 -11.77 7.92
N ARG A 28 17.06 -11.62 7.74
CA ARG A 28 16.33 -12.06 6.55
C ARG A 28 16.28 -10.96 5.49
N THR A 29 15.90 -11.32 4.28
CA THR A 29 15.67 -10.35 3.20
C THR A 29 14.63 -9.31 3.64
N PRO A 30 14.94 -8.00 3.60
CA PRO A 30 13.95 -6.98 3.92
C PRO A 30 12.81 -6.98 2.89
N LEU A 31 11.59 -6.74 3.39
CA LEU A 31 10.39 -6.61 2.57
C LEU A 31 9.63 -5.36 3.04
N VAL A 32 9.52 -4.38 2.14
CA VAL A 32 8.89 -3.08 2.42
C VAL A 32 7.48 -3.06 1.82
N LEU A 33 6.50 -2.68 2.63
CA LEU A 33 5.08 -2.61 2.30
C LEU A 33 4.61 -1.15 2.23
N LEU A 34 3.99 -0.75 1.12
CA LEU A 34 3.45 0.59 0.88
C LEU A 34 1.93 0.53 0.68
N HIS A 35 1.18 1.12 1.60
CA HIS A 35 -0.30 1.12 1.58
C HIS A 35 -0.89 2.00 0.47
N GLY A 36 -2.18 1.82 0.19
CA GLY A 36 -2.95 2.65 -0.74
C GLY A 36 -3.33 4.03 -0.18
N PHE A 37 -3.98 4.84 -1.03
CA PHE A 37 -4.51 6.15 -0.64
C PHE A 37 -5.47 6.02 0.54
N THR A 38 -5.35 6.90 1.53
CA THR A 38 -6.10 6.88 2.81
C THR A 38 -5.86 5.66 3.70
N GLY A 39 -4.96 4.75 3.31
CA GLY A 39 -4.55 3.61 4.12
C GLY A 39 -3.48 3.96 5.17
N HIS A 40 -2.95 2.95 5.82
CA HIS A 40 -1.88 3.04 6.81
C HIS A 40 -1.14 1.70 6.95
N ALA A 41 -0.04 1.66 7.71
CA ALA A 41 0.81 0.49 7.84
C ALA A 41 0.09 -0.77 8.39
N HIS A 42 -0.86 -0.60 9.32
CA HIS A 42 -1.65 -1.71 9.87
C HIS A 42 -2.61 -2.39 8.88
N ALA A 43 -2.86 -1.81 7.70
CA ALA A 43 -3.60 -2.49 6.63
C ALA A 43 -2.88 -3.77 6.15
N TRP A 44 -1.58 -3.88 6.44
CA TRP A 44 -0.75 -5.02 6.06
C TRP A 44 -0.64 -6.11 7.13
N ASP A 45 -1.21 -5.95 8.32
CA ASP A 45 -0.98 -6.82 9.49
C ASP A 45 -1.15 -8.29 9.17
N THR A 46 -2.24 -8.66 8.49
CA THR A 46 -2.51 -10.05 8.12
C THR A 46 -1.41 -10.65 7.25
N LEU A 47 -0.95 -9.91 6.24
CA LEU A 47 0.15 -10.37 5.38
C LEU A 47 1.50 -10.28 6.07
N ALA A 48 1.74 -9.26 6.87
CA ALA A 48 2.99 -9.08 7.60
C ALA A 48 3.26 -10.24 8.57
N ILE A 49 2.24 -10.66 9.31
CA ILE A 49 2.31 -11.84 10.19
C ILE A 49 2.66 -13.12 9.41
N ALA A 50 2.07 -13.31 8.23
CA ALA A 50 2.33 -14.48 7.39
C ALA A 50 3.70 -14.44 6.70
N LEU A 51 4.24 -13.26 6.41
CA LEU A 51 5.52 -13.05 5.73
C LEU A 51 6.73 -13.00 6.70
N GLN A 52 6.52 -12.55 7.95
CA GLN A 52 7.55 -12.37 8.95
C GLN A 52 8.44 -13.62 9.18
N PRO A 53 7.94 -14.87 9.12
CA PRO A 53 8.81 -16.04 9.24
C PRO A 53 9.86 -16.16 8.13
N HIS A 54 9.68 -15.47 7.00
CA HIS A 54 10.51 -15.58 5.80
C HIS A 54 11.27 -14.30 5.45
N PHE A 55 10.79 -13.14 5.90
CA PHE A 55 11.31 -11.81 5.60
C PHE A 55 11.47 -10.95 6.85
N HIS A 56 12.31 -9.92 6.77
CA HIS A 56 12.25 -8.79 7.69
C HIS A 56 11.21 -7.81 7.16
N VAL A 57 10.01 -7.81 7.74
CA VAL A 57 8.86 -7.07 7.19
C VAL A 57 8.76 -5.68 7.80
N LEU A 58 8.70 -4.68 6.94
CA LEU A 58 8.62 -3.25 7.26
C LEU A 58 7.42 -2.64 6.54
N ALA A 59 6.43 -2.14 7.26
CA ALA A 59 5.25 -1.47 6.69
C ALA A 59 5.33 0.04 6.98
N LEU A 60 5.41 0.86 5.92
CA LEU A 60 5.60 2.30 6.03
C LEU A 60 4.25 3.03 6.02
N ASP A 61 4.04 3.90 7.00
CA ASP A 61 3.05 4.96 6.89
C ASP A 61 3.61 6.05 5.96
N GLN A 62 3.07 6.15 4.76
CA GLN A 62 3.53 7.14 3.80
C GLN A 62 3.14 8.55 4.26
N ARG A 63 3.87 9.58 3.81
CA ARG A 63 3.63 10.98 4.17
C ARG A 63 2.13 11.32 4.30
N GLY A 64 1.73 11.94 5.41
CA GLY A 64 0.37 12.38 5.69
C GLY A 64 -0.61 11.28 6.08
N HIS A 65 -0.16 10.05 6.27
CA HIS A 65 -0.98 8.90 6.65
C HIS A 65 -0.48 8.26 7.94
N GLY A 66 -1.40 7.60 8.65
CA GLY A 66 -1.10 6.94 9.92
C GLY A 66 -0.45 7.89 10.93
N ASP A 67 0.72 7.53 11.42
CA ASP A 67 1.51 8.31 12.37
C ASP A 67 2.66 9.10 11.72
N SER A 68 2.68 9.19 10.37
CA SER A 68 3.63 10.01 9.62
C SER A 68 3.16 11.45 9.46
N ASP A 69 4.12 12.38 9.49
CA ASP A 69 3.85 13.81 9.35
C ASP A 69 3.18 14.17 8.01
N PRO A 70 2.30 15.20 8.01
CA PRO A 70 1.77 15.77 6.78
C PRO A 70 2.86 16.48 5.98
N ALA A 71 2.61 16.65 4.68
CA ALA A 71 3.55 17.25 3.75
C ALA A 71 2.91 18.34 2.88
N ALA A 72 3.75 19.09 2.16
CA ALA A 72 3.28 20.11 1.23
C ALA A 72 2.80 19.52 -0.10
N VAL A 73 3.30 18.34 -0.50
CA VAL A 73 3.04 17.69 -1.79
C VAL A 73 2.86 16.19 -1.62
N TYR A 74 1.88 15.63 -2.32
CA TYR A 74 1.55 14.20 -2.32
C TYR A 74 1.53 13.66 -3.74
N ASN A 75 2.64 13.11 -4.20
CA ASN A 75 2.78 12.46 -5.50
C ASN A 75 3.94 11.45 -5.48
N ALA A 76 4.09 10.70 -6.57
CA ALA A 76 5.10 9.65 -6.67
C ALA A 76 6.55 10.17 -6.62
N VAL A 77 6.81 11.41 -7.07
CA VAL A 77 8.15 12.03 -7.01
C VAL A 77 8.52 12.33 -5.57
N ALA A 78 7.63 12.98 -4.83
CA ALA A 78 7.85 13.27 -3.42
C ALA A 78 7.93 11.99 -2.56
N ALA A 79 7.13 10.96 -2.89
CA ALA A 79 7.21 9.66 -2.24
C ALA A 79 8.51 8.94 -2.55
N PHE A 80 9.09 9.11 -3.75
CA PHE A 80 10.41 8.58 -4.08
C PHE A 80 11.50 9.11 -3.14
N ASP A 81 11.48 10.41 -2.85
CA ASP A 81 12.45 11.02 -1.94
C ASP A 81 12.31 10.45 -0.52
N ASP A 82 11.07 10.22 -0.05
CA ASP A 82 10.81 9.61 1.26
C ASP A 82 11.28 8.16 1.32
N ILE A 83 10.87 7.35 0.33
CA ILE A 83 11.26 5.93 0.28
C ILE A 83 12.78 5.82 0.21
N SER A 84 13.45 6.69 -0.58
CA SER A 84 14.91 6.73 -0.66
C SER A 84 15.53 7.02 0.70
N GLY A 85 15.08 8.04 1.40
CA GLY A 85 15.59 8.38 2.71
C GLY A 85 15.33 7.30 3.77
N VAL A 86 14.18 6.62 3.73
CA VAL A 86 13.88 5.47 4.61
C VAL A 86 14.83 4.31 4.31
N VAL A 87 15.00 3.95 3.05
CA VAL A 87 15.88 2.87 2.59
C VAL A 87 17.33 3.14 2.99
N ASP A 88 17.81 4.37 2.76
CA ASP A 88 19.19 4.77 3.08
C ASP A 88 19.45 4.78 4.60
N GLN A 89 18.51 5.30 5.43
CA GLN A 89 18.65 5.31 6.89
C GLN A 89 18.56 3.92 7.52
N LEU A 90 17.81 3.01 6.91
CA LEU A 90 17.74 1.61 7.34
C LEU A 90 18.87 0.75 6.78
N GLY A 91 19.75 1.30 5.91
CA GLY A 91 20.83 0.57 5.28
C GLY A 91 20.39 -0.54 4.34
N LEU A 92 19.20 -0.41 3.72
CA LEU A 92 18.65 -1.44 2.83
C LEU A 92 19.33 -1.37 1.45
N THR A 93 20.25 -2.27 1.21
CA THR A 93 21.00 -2.36 -0.07
C THR A 93 20.35 -3.31 -1.08
N SER A 94 19.42 -4.16 -0.62
CA SER A 94 18.69 -5.10 -1.47
C SER A 94 17.44 -5.60 -0.75
N PHE A 95 16.23 -5.37 -1.31
CA PHE A 95 14.96 -5.69 -0.65
C PHE A 95 13.84 -6.01 -1.65
N VAL A 96 12.76 -6.61 -1.13
CA VAL A 96 11.50 -6.78 -1.85
C VAL A 96 10.62 -5.57 -1.60
N LEU A 97 9.99 -5.02 -2.64
CA LEU A 97 9.07 -3.89 -2.53
C LEU A 97 7.67 -4.30 -2.96
N VAL A 98 6.69 -4.02 -2.11
CA VAL A 98 5.27 -4.36 -2.32
C VAL A 98 4.44 -3.10 -2.15
N GLY A 99 3.56 -2.78 -3.09
CA GLY A 99 2.72 -1.60 -2.99
C GLY A 99 1.31 -1.80 -3.54
N LEU A 100 0.33 -1.27 -2.80
CA LEU A 100 -1.07 -1.24 -3.22
C LEU A 100 -1.43 0.13 -3.79
N SER A 101 -2.11 0.19 -4.94
CA SER A 101 -2.74 1.42 -5.43
C SER A 101 -1.76 2.60 -5.47
N MET A 102 -1.95 3.67 -4.69
CA MET A 102 -1.00 4.77 -4.53
C MET A 102 0.41 4.26 -4.18
N GLY A 103 0.52 3.37 -3.19
CA GLY A 103 1.79 2.74 -2.82
C GLY A 103 2.40 1.92 -3.96
N GLY A 104 1.56 1.31 -4.81
CA GLY A 104 2.00 0.60 -6.01
C GLY A 104 2.61 1.54 -7.06
N ARG A 105 2.02 2.71 -7.29
CA ARG A 105 2.60 3.74 -8.16
C ARG A 105 3.91 4.29 -7.59
N ASN A 106 3.95 4.55 -6.28
CA ASN A 106 5.16 4.99 -5.61
C ASN A 106 6.27 3.94 -5.73
N ALA A 107 5.93 2.66 -5.55
CA ALA A 107 6.85 1.53 -5.70
C ALA A 107 7.36 1.38 -7.14
N MET A 108 6.49 1.51 -8.15
CA MET A 108 6.89 1.49 -9.56
C MET A 108 7.86 2.63 -9.88
N TYR A 109 7.53 3.86 -9.46
CA TYR A 109 8.38 5.01 -9.71
C TYR A 109 9.74 4.87 -9.01
N PHE A 110 9.75 4.45 -7.73
CA PHE A 110 10.98 4.16 -7.00
C PHE A 110 11.82 3.11 -7.73
N THR A 111 11.24 1.98 -8.10
CA THR A 111 11.96 0.88 -8.76
C THR A 111 12.50 1.29 -10.13
N SER A 112 11.79 2.15 -10.88
CA SER A 112 12.29 2.66 -12.16
C SER A 112 13.54 3.55 -12.03
N LYS A 113 13.76 4.15 -10.85
CA LYS A 113 14.91 5.03 -10.55
C LYS A 113 16.03 4.32 -9.79
N ARG A 114 15.71 3.33 -8.97
CA ARG A 114 16.64 2.57 -8.14
C ARG A 114 16.43 1.05 -8.34
N PRO A 115 16.51 0.54 -9.59
CA PRO A 115 16.25 -0.87 -9.87
C PRO A 115 17.29 -1.81 -9.22
N ASP A 116 18.47 -1.31 -8.95
CA ASP A 116 19.62 -1.99 -8.29
C ASP A 116 19.31 -2.39 -6.85
N LEU A 117 18.42 -1.67 -6.15
CA LEU A 117 18.05 -1.95 -4.77
C LEU A 117 16.89 -2.94 -4.64
N VAL A 118 16.07 -3.07 -5.67
CA VAL A 118 14.83 -3.87 -5.60
C VAL A 118 15.08 -5.26 -6.17
N GLN A 119 15.07 -6.27 -5.30
CA GLN A 119 15.20 -7.68 -5.74
C GLN A 119 13.99 -8.15 -6.55
N LYS A 120 12.80 -7.82 -6.06
CA LYS A 120 11.50 -8.13 -6.67
C LYS A 120 10.50 -7.04 -6.33
N LEU A 121 9.66 -6.70 -7.28
CA LEU A 121 8.56 -5.75 -7.11
C LEU A 121 7.22 -6.48 -7.16
N VAL A 122 6.28 -6.13 -6.26
CA VAL A 122 4.89 -6.57 -6.33
C VAL A 122 3.98 -5.36 -6.35
N VAL A 123 3.16 -5.26 -7.39
CA VAL A 123 2.20 -4.16 -7.58
C VAL A 123 0.78 -4.71 -7.45
N LEU A 124 0.04 -4.20 -6.47
CA LEU A 124 -1.32 -4.60 -6.18
C LEU A 124 -2.29 -3.54 -6.74
N ASP A 125 -3.09 -3.99 -7.68
CA ASP A 125 -4.30 -3.34 -8.23
C ASP A 125 -4.15 -1.88 -8.66
N ILE A 126 -3.08 -1.59 -9.35
CA ILE A 126 -2.81 -0.30 -9.99
C ILE A 126 -1.92 -0.49 -11.22
N GLY A 127 -2.05 0.40 -12.19
CA GLY A 127 -1.24 0.39 -13.40
C GLY A 127 -0.91 1.78 -13.91
N PRO A 128 -0.32 1.86 -15.10
CA PRO A 128 -0.05 3.11 -15.83
C PRO A 128 -1.32 3.92 -16.09
N GLU A 129 -2.42 3.22 -16.37
CA GLU A 129 -3.74 3.79 -16.61
C GLU A 129 -4.68 3.44 -15.47
N ILE A 130 -5.58 4.36 -15.10
CA ILE A 130 -6.66 4.12 -14.14
C ILE A 130 -7.93 3.88 -14.94
N SER A 131 -8.66 2.83 -14.59
CA SER A 131 -9.94 2.51 -15.24
C SER A 131 -10.92 3.69 -15.21
N LYS A 132 -11.63 3.90 -16.30
CA LYS A 132 -12.73 4.87 -16.35
C LYS A 132 -13.81 4.57 -15.31
N ARG A 133 -13.99 3.29 -14.96
CA ARG A 133 -14.92 2.89 -13.89
C ARG A 133 -14.59 3.53 -12.55
N ALA A 134 -13.31 3.76 -12.24
CA ALA A 134 -12.90 4.43 -11.01
C ALA A 134 -13.05 5.96 -11.09
N THR A 135 -12.87 6.54 -12.28
CA THR A 135 -12.88 8.00 -12.46
C THR A 135 -14.27 8.57 -12.76
N GLU A 136 -15.15 7.76 -13.35
CA GLU A 136 -16.49 8.13 -13.75
C GLU A 136 -17.58 7.57 -12.82
N ALA A 137 -17.21 6.74 -11.82
CA ALA A 137 -18.14 6.23 -10.84
C ALA A 137 -18.82 7.38 -10.09
N PRO A 138 -20.14 7.30 -9.82
CA PRO A 138 -20.79 8.25 -8.94
C PRO A 138 -20.06 8.29 -7.59
N ALA A 139 -19.87 9.49 -7.05
CA ALA A 139 -19.36 9.61 -5.70
C ALA A 139 -20.24 8.77 -4.76
N GLY A 140 -19.62 7.90 -3.98
CA GLY A 140 -20.30 7.16 -2.93
C GLY A 140 -20.99 8.11 -1.93
N PRO A 141 -21.76 7.60 -0.99
CA PRO A 141 -22.33 8.44 0.06
C PRO A 141 -21.20 9.20 0.74
N PRO A 142 -21.41 10.51 1.04
CA PRO A 142 -20.36 11.32 1.66
C PRO A 142 -19.92 10.66 2.97
N GLU A 143 -18.61 10.56 3.15
CA GLU A 143 -18.06 10.20 4.44
C GLU A 143 -18.38 11.30 5.45
N PRO A 144 -18.78 10.98 6.67
CA PRO A 144 -18.95 11.97 7.71
C PRO A 144 -17.59 12.59 8.09
N ASP A 145 -17.60 13.86 8.51
CA ASP A 145 -16.39 14.54 8.98
C ASP A 145 -15.78 13.90 10.25
N ALA A 146 -16.60 13.15 10.98
CA ALA A 146 -16.20 12.41 12.17
C ALA A 146 -17.13 11.22 12.42
N TRP A 147 -16.63 10.27 13.18
CA TRP A 147 -17.31 9.03 13.54
C TRP A 147 -17.65 9.03 15.03
N ASP A 148 -18.84 8.53 15.39
CA ASP A 148 -19.25 8.40 16.78
C ASP A 148 -18.56 7.21 17.47
N SER A 149 -18.16 6.21 16.68
CA SER A 149 -17.53 4.99 17.19
C SER A 149 -16.76 4.23 16.11
N ILE A 150 -15.83 3.39 16.55
CA ILE A 150 -15.15 2.40 15.69
C ILE A 150 -16.18 1.51 14.97
N GLU A 151 -17.24 1.09 15.66
CA GLU A 151 -18.27 0.24 15.06
C GLU A 151 -18.99 0.93 13.91
N GLN A 152 -19.34 2.21 14.04
CA GLN A 152 -19.98 2.99 12.98
C GLN A 152 -19.10 3.05 11.72
N ALA A 153 -17.80 3.36 11.88
CA ALA A 153 -16.88 3.42 10.78
C ALA A 153 -16.63 2.04 10.15
N ALA A 154 -16.50 0.99 10.97
CA ALA A 154 -16.34 -0.38 10.48
C ALA A 154 -17.56 -0.85 9.68
N GLN A 155 -18.78 -0.54 10.14
CA GLN A 155 -20.01 -0.85 9.42
C GLN A 155 -20.12 -0.09 8.10
N HIS A 156 -19.64 1.15 8.04
CA HIS A 156 -19.60 1.94 6.81
C HIS A 156 -18.72 1.23 5.76
N LEU A 157 -17.49 0.85 6.11
CA LEU A 157 -16.57 0.14 5.22
C LEU A 157 -17.12 -1.24 4.81
N TYR A 158 -17.69 -1.98 5.76
CA TYR A 158 -18.27 -3.30 5.49
C TYR A 158 -19.42 -3.25 4.48
N ARG A 159 -20.27 -2.20 4.53
CA ARG A 159 -21.33 -2.02 3.53
C ARG A 159 -20.80 -1.74 2.13
N ALA A 160 -19.69 -1.03 2.04
CA ALA A 160 -19.04 -0.72 0.76
C ALA A 160 -18.32 -1.94 0.16
N ASN A 161 -17.67 -2.74 1.01
CA ASN A 161 -16.95 -3.96 0.60
C ASN A 161 -17.06 -5.03 1.70
N PRO A 162 -17.92 -6.06 1.55
CA PRO A 162 -18.08 -7.08 2.58
C PRO A 162 -17.03 -8.20 2.58
N TYR A 163 -16.13 -8.26 1.60
CA TYR A 163 -15.17 -9.38 1.43
C TYR A 163 -14.28 -9.60 2.66
N PRO A 164 -13.64 -8.58 3.24
CA PRO A 164 -12.76 -8.77 4.41
C PRO A 164 -13.50 -9.21 5.68
N GLY A 165 -14.82 -8.94 5.74
CA GLY A 165 -15.64 -9.22 6.90
C GLY A 165 -15.58 -8.13 7.98
N ILE A 166 -16.65 -8.05 8.80
CA ILE A 166 -16.79 -6.99 9.82
C ILE A 166 -15.70 -7.02 10.90
N HIS A 167 -15.19 -8.21 11.26
CA HIS A 167 -14.14 -8.35 12.26
C HIS A 167 -12.82 -7.73 11.79
N TYR A 168 -12.50 -7.89 10.51
CA TYR A 168 -11.34 -7.23 9.90
C TYR A 168 -11.50 -5.69 9.96
N TYR A 169 -12.67 -5.17 9.56
CA TYR A 169 -12.90 -3.73 9.59
C TYR A 169 -12.86 -3.14 11.01
N ARG A 170 -13.35 -3.84 12.02
CA ARG A 170 -13.18 -3.42 13.42
C ARG A 170 -11.70 -3.30 13.80
N TRP A 171 -10.89 -4.24 13.36
CA TRP A 171 -9.44 -4.22 13.60
C TRP A 171 -8.78 -3.05 12.88
N VAL A 172 -8.89 -2.96 11.56
CA VAL A 172 -8.20 -1.92 10.78
C VAL A 172 -8.66 -0.52 11.17
N VAL A 173 -9.95 -0.31 11.40
CA VAL A 173 -10.52 0.97 11.82
C VAL A 173 -10.00 1.39 13.20
N SER A 174 -9.78 0.46 14.12
CA SER A 174 -9.22 0.79 15.44
C SER A 174 -7.81 1.42 15.35
N HIS A 175 -7.09 1.18 14.26
CA HIS A 175 -5.79 1.79 13.96
C HIS A 175 -5.89 2.99 12.99
N SER A 176 -7.04 3.12 12.30
CA SER A 176 -7.29 4.18 11.31
C SER A 176 -7.90 5.45 11.92
N LEU A 177 -8.36 5.41 13.16
CA LEU A 177 -9.04 6.54 13.79
C LEU A 177 -8.18 7.18 14.89
N ARG A 178 -8.31 8.49 15.00
CA ARG A 178 -7.71 9.31 16.07
C ARG A 178 -8.80 10.13 16.74
N ALA A 179 -8.75 10.23 18.07
CA ALA A 179 -9.65 11.09 18.81
C ALA A 179 -9.20 12.56 18.70
N ARG A 180 -10.11 13.44 18.34
CA ARG A 180 -9.92 14.89 18.46
C ARG A 180 -10.13 15.34 19.91
N PRO A 181 -9.70 16.58 20.26
CA PRO A 181 -9.91 17.14 21.61
C PRO A 181 -11.39 17.20 22.04
N ASP A 182 -12.32 17.29 21.10
CA ASP A 182 -13.76 17.27 21.33
C ASP A 182 -14.33 15.83 21.50
N GLY A 183 -13.48 14.79 21.44
CA GLY A 183 -13.85 13.40 21.56
C GLY A 183 -14.32 12.73 20.28
N ALA A 184 -14.50 13.46 19.19
CA ALA A 184 -14.88 12.92 17.90
C ALA A 184 -13.75 12.08 17.30
N LEU A 185 -14.10 10.98 16.63
CA LEU A 185 -13.14 10.11 15.94
C LEU A 185 -12.99 10.52 14.48
N VAL A 186 -11.77 10.75 14.03
CA VAL A 186 -11.45 11.10 12.63
C VAL A 186 -10.41 10.16 12.05
N TRP A 187 -10.38 10.04 10.73
CA TRP A 187 -9.35 9.23 10.06
C TRP A 187 -7.93 9.73 10.38
N ALA A 188 -7.00 8.81 10.52
CA ALA A 188 -5.60 9.10 10.83
C ALA A 188 -4.81 9.69 9.65
N TRP A 189 -5.38 9.79 8.45
CA TRP A 189 -4.75 10.52 7.37
C TRP A 189 -5.06 12.03 7.45
N HIS A 190 -4.06 12.85 7.13
CA HIS A 190 -4.20 14.31 7.22
C HIS A 190 -5.03 14.86 6.04
N PRO A 191 -5.97 15.81 6.23
CA PRO A 191 -6.81 16.36 5.17
C PRO A 191 -6.04 16.87 3.95
N SER A 192 -4.84 17.42 4.16
CA SER A 192 -3.97 17.89 3.06
C SER A 192 -3.60 16.81 2.04
N VAL A 193 -3.75 15.53 2.38
CA VAL A 193 -3.53 14.41 1.44
C VAL A 193 -4.49 14.52 0.24
N LYS A 194 -5.76 14.88 0.48
CA LYS A 194 -6.75 15.12 -0.59
C LYS A 194 -6.54 16.48 -1.26
N GLU A 195 -6.29 17.53 -0.47
CA GLU A 195 -6.22 18.92 -0.94
C GLU A 195 -4.97 19.22 -1.77
N ARG A 196 -3.81 18.64 -1.39
CA ARG A 196 -2.49 18.92 -2.00
C ARG A 196 -1.98 17.79 -2.87
N ARG A 197 -2.86 16.87 -3.24
CA ARG A 197 -2.52 15.81 -4.18
C ARG A 197 -2.27 16.41 -5.56
N SER A 198 -1.09 16.13 -6.11
CA SER A 198 -0.74 16.52 -7.47
C SER A 198 -0.42 15.27 -8.28
N GLN A 199 -0.63 15.37 -9.58
CA GLN A 199 -0.18 14.32 -10.50
C GLN A 199 0.95 14.94 -11.32
N PRO A 200 2.20 14.49 -11.14
CA PRO A 200 3.28 14.91 -12.01
C PRO A 200 2.99 14.39 -13.43
N ASP A 201 3.40 15.16 -14.42
CA ASP A 201 3.33 14.74 -15.83
C ASP A 201 4.38 13.64 -16.06
N LEU A 202 3.98 12.40 -15.81
CA LEU A 202 4.82 11.21 -15.95
C LEU A 202 4.23 10.30 -17.02
N ASP A 203 5.07 9.91 -17.98
CA ASP A 203 4.77 8.76 -18.83
C ASP A 203 4.89 7.47 -18.00
N TRP A 204 3.75 7.02 -17.46
CA TRP A 204 3.70 5.81 -16.64
C TRP A 204 4.05 4.54 -17.41
N TRP A 205 3.84 4.51 -18.74
CA TRP A 205 4.30 3.39 -19.58
C TRP A 205 5.83 3.40 -19.71
N ALA A 206 6.46 4.57 -19.82
CA ALA A 206 7.92 4.66 -19.74
C ALA A 206 8.47 4.24 -18.38
N VAL A 207 7.77 4.58 -17.28
CA VAL A 207 8.12 4.08 -15.92
C VAL A 207 8.07 2.56 -15.88
N VAL A 208 7.00 1.93 -16.40
CA VAL A 208 6.87 0.45 -16.44
C VAL A 208 8.03 -0.18 -17.21
N ARG A 209 8.36 0.32 -18.39
CA ARG A 209 9.45 -0.22 -19.23
C ARG A 209 10.83 -0.08 -18.59
N ALA A 210 11.02 0.88 -17.70
CA ALA A 210 12.27 1.11 -16.98
C ALA A 210 12.47 0.19 -15.76
N ILE A 211 11.44 -0.57 -15.34
CA ILE A 211 11.53 -1.50 -14.21
C ILE A 211 12.19 -2.79 -14.67
N THR A 212 13.43 -3.02 -14.26
CA THR A 212 14.22 -4.20 -14.65
C THR A 212 14.10 -5.39 -13.69
N PRO A 213 13.82 -5.25 -12.37
CA PRO A 213 13.61 -6.38 -11.48
C PRO A 213 12.41 -7.25 -11.87
N PRO A 214 12.38 -8.55 -11.47
CA PRO A 214 11.18 -9.38 -11.59
C PRO A 214 10.01 -8.68 -10.91
N THR A 215 8.87 -8.58 -11.63
CA THR A 215 7.71 -7.83 -11.16
C THR A 215 6.44 -8.68 -11.28
N LEU A 216 5.70 -8.77 -10.18
CA LEU A 216 4.38 -9.38 -10.11
C LEU A 216 3.30 -8.31 -10.08
N VAL A 217 2.38 -8.37 -11.03
CA VAL A 217 1.18 -7.53 -11.09
C VAL A 217 0.02 -8.37 -10.58
N LEU A 218 -0.59 -7.96 -9.48
CA LEU A 218 -1.79 -8.56 -8.92
C LEU A 218 -3.00 -7.66 -9.18
N ARG A 219 -4.10 -8.24 -9.62
CA ARG A 219 -5.36 -7.55 -9.86
C ARG A 219 -6.50 -8.28 -9.15
N GLY A 220 -7.39 -7.57 -8.48
CA GLY A 220 -8.64 -8.17 -8.00
C GLY A 220 -9.59 -8.48 -9.17
N GLU A 221 -10.21 -9.68 -9.18
CA GLU A 221 -11.16 -10.11 -10.21
C GLU A 221 -12.25 -9.05 -10.44
N GLY A 222 -12.78 -8.46 -9.36
CA GLY A 222 -13.78 -7.40 -9.36
C GLY A 222 -13.22 -5.97 -9.37
N SER A 223 -11.91 -5.77 -9.61
CA SER A 223 -11.32 -4.43 -9.56
C SER A 223 -12.02 -3.46 -10.50
N HIS A 224 -12.30 -2.28 -9.96
CA HIS A 224 -12.78 -1.12 -10.72
C HIS A 224 -11.67 -0.09 -10.97
N VAL A 225 -10.46 -0.29 -10.46
CA VAL A 225 -9.32 0.64 -10.56
C VAL A 225 -8.36 0.25 -11.67
N LEU A 226 -8.06 -1.04 -11.81
CA LEU A 226 -7.16 -1.58 -12.82
C LEU A 226 -7.97 -2.47 -13.78
N ASP A 227 -8.05 -2.10 -15.06
CA ASP A 227 -8.66 -2.94 -16.08
C ASP A 227 -7.76 -4.13 -16.39
N ARG A 228 -8.37 -5.29 -16.71
CA ARG A 228 -7.63 -6.54 -16.93
C ARG A 228 -6.65 -6.46 -18.10
N ASP A 229 -7.09 -5.86 -19.21
CA ASP A 229 -6.27 -5.66 -20.41
C ASP A 229 -5.06 -4.75 -20.14
N VAL A 230 -5.23 -3.71 -19.30
CA VAL A 230 -4.13 -2.85 -18.83
C VAL A 230 -3.15 -3.65 -17.98
N ALA A 231 -3.63 -4.51 -17.05
CA ALA A 231 -2.78 -5.35 -16.22
C ALA A 231 -1.99 -6.39 -17.05
N GLU A 232 -2.64 -7.02 -18.00
CA GLU A 232 -2.01 -7.99 -18.92
C GLU A 232 -0.97 -7.30 -19.83
N ARG A 233 -1.30 -6.12 -20.36
CA ARG A 233 -0.36 -5.29 -21.11
C ARG A 233 0.83 -4.85 -20.26
N MET A 234 0.58 -4.39 -19.04
CA MET A 234 1.63 -4.00 -18.10
C MET A 234 2.61 -5.16 -17.84
N ALA A 235 2.10 -6.36 -17.58
CA ALA A 235 2.94 -7.55 -17.39
C ALA A 235 3.77 -7.91 -18.63
N LYS A 236 3.27 -7.64 -19.83
CA LYS A 236 4.01 -7.87 -21.09
C LYS A 236 5.06 -6.80 -21.37
N GLU A 237 4.80 -5.55 -21.01
CA GLU A 237 5.76 -4.45 -21.20
C GLU A 237 6.86 -4.40 -20.12
N LEU A 238 6.64 -5.01 -18.95
CA LEU A 238 7.66 -5.24 -17.95
C LEU A 238 8.69 -6.26 -18.45
N PRO A 239 10.01 -5.99 -18.41
CA PRO A 239 11.06 -6.93 -18.87
C PRO A 239 10.97 -8.33 -18.25
N ARG A 240 10.53 -8.42 -17.00
CA ARG A 240 10.34 -9.67 -16.25
C ARG A 240 9.01 -9.66 -15.50
N GLY A 241 7.92 -9.33 -16.22
CA GLY A 241 6.58 -9.19 -15.68
C GLY A 241 5.82 -10.50 -15.58
N ARG A 242 5.04 -10.66 -14.52
CA ARG A 242 4.03 -11.71 -14.34
C ARG A 242 2.72 -11.07 -13.93
N PHE A 243 1.60 -11.64 -14.37
CA PHE A 243 0.26 -11.22 -13.99
C PHE A 243 -0.48 -12.36 -13.30
N VAL A 244 -1.17 -12.05 -12.20
CA VAL A 244 -2.07 -12.97 -11.50
C VAL A 244 -3.33 -12.22 -11.11
N GLU A 245 -4.49 -12.78 -11.43
CA GLU A 245 -5.78 -12.28 -10.99
C GLU A 245 -6.19 -12.98 -9.69
N ILE A 246 -6.61 -12.20 -8.70
CA ILE A 246 -7.02 -12.66 -7.37
C ILE A 246 -8.53 -12.81 -7.35
N PRO A 247 -9.07 -14.04 -7.20
CA PRO A 247 -10.50 -14.25 -7.16
C PRO A 247 -11.13 -13.70 -5.90
N ARG A 248 -12.42 -13.34 -5.96
CA ARG A 248 -13.19 -12.80 -4.83
C ARG A 248 -12.49 -11.61 -4.16
N ALA A 249 -11.95 -10.70 -4.96
CA ALA A 249 -11.27 -9.51 -4.50
C ALA A 249 -11.61 -8.33 -5.43
N VAL A 250 -11.67 -7.14 -4.85
CA VAL A 250 -11.83 -5.89 -5.57
C VAL A 250 -10.53 -5.08 -5.52
N HIS A 251 -10.51 -3.88 -4.96
CA HIS A 251 -9.33 -3.02 -4.96
C HIS A 251 -8.31 -3.35 -3.86
N THR A 252 -8.80 -3.69 -2.66
CA THR A 252 -7.95 -4.01 -1.50
C THR A 252 -7.71 -5.53 -1.39
N LEU A 253 -7.24 -6.13 -2.47
CA LEU A 253 -7.19 -7.58 -2.64
C LEU A 253 -6.46 -8.35 -1.53
N HIS A 254 -5.50 -7.73 -0.85
CA HIS A 254 -4.78 -8.30 0.30
C HIS A 254 -5.63 -8.36 1.58
N GLU A 255 -6.69 -7.57 1.64
CA GLU A 255 -7.71 -7.58 2.68
C GLU A 255 -8.88 -8.49 2.30
N ASP A 256 -9.26 -8.45 1.02
CA ASP A 256 -10.41 -9.19 0.48
C ASP A 256 -10.16 -10.70 0.43
N ASN A 257 -8.97 -11.10 0.00
CA ASN A 257 -8.56 -12.50 -0.13
C ASN A 257 -7.08 -12.68 0.18
N PRO A 258 -6.68 -12.52 1.47
CA PRO A 258 -5.28 -12.61 1.89
C PRO A 258 -4.65 -13.97 1.57
N GLU A 259 -5.42 -15.06 1.60
CA GLU A 259 -4.93 -16.41 1.28
C GLU A 259 -4.48 -16.53 -0.18
N ALA A 260 -5.28 -16.02 -1.12
CA ALA A 260 -4.93 -16.06 -2.54
C ALA A 260 -3.75 -15.13 -2.85
N VAL A 261 -3.70 -13.95 -2.21
CA VAL A 261 -2.55 -13.04 -2.32
C VAL A 261 -1.28 -13.69 -1.77
N LEU A 262 -1.36 -14.31 -0.58
CA LEU A 262 -0.22 -15.02 0.02
C LEU A 262 0.26 -16.18 -0.85
N ALA A 263 -0.64 -16.94 -1.47
CA ALA A 263 -0.28 -18.02 -2.41
C ALA A 263 0.47 -17.47 -3.63
N ALA A 264 0.00 -16.37 -4.23
CA ALA A 264 0.69 -15.72 -5.34
C ALA A 264 2.07 -15.17 -4.94
N LEU A 265 2.18 -14.61 -3.72
CA LEU A 265 3.46 -14.13 -3.16
C LEU A 265 4.43 -15.29 -2.91
N LYS A 266 3.98 -16.42 -2.35
CA LYS A 266 4.80 -17.62 -2.12
C LYS A 266 5.42 -18.12 -3.41
N ASP A 267 4.61 -18.28 -4.45
CA ASP A 267 5.07 -18.73 -5.76
C ASP A 267 6.08 -17.75 -6.38
N PHE A 268 5.80 -16.45 -6.30
CA PHE A 268 6.66 -15.44 -6.92
C PHE A 268 7.94 -15.16 -6.13
N LEU A 269 7.85 -15.05 -4.81
CA LEU A 269 9.00 -14.76 -3.93
C LEU A 269 9.84 -16.00 -3.63
N ALA A 270 9.28 -17.20 -3.79
CA ALA A 270 9.92 -18.51 -3.60
C ALA A 270 10.31 -18.77 -2.11
N PHE A 271 9.30 -18.80 -1.22
CA PHE A 271 9.47 -19.11 0.21
C PHE A 271 8.45 -20.10 0.74
#